data_5c0cd4128181c288b57e07e96bbc4b7c
#
_entry.id   5c0cd4128181c288b57e07e96bbc4b7c
#
_cell.length_a   1.000
_cell.length_b   1.000
_cell.length_c   1.000
_cell.angle_alpha   90.00
_cell.angle_beta   90.00
_cell.angle_gamma   90.00
#
_symmetry.space_group_name_H-M   'P 1'
#
loop_
_entity.id
_entity.type
_entity.pdbx_description
1 polymer ?
#
loop_
_entity_poly.entity_id
_entity_poly.type
_entity_poly.pdbx_seq_one_letter_code
_entity_poly.pdbx_strand_id
1 'polypeptide(L)'
;RMPLYNEIANVPLFFYHPDYKKYQGEQRDVVTQNIDLMPTFLSMHGHSIPKEVTGKSLIEFLDKDSSQKYSALYGYWGGGINITDGEYTYFHYPENFSQQNPNRYQYTLMPTHMRQFFSLEELQTASLHKPFEFTKDVPVLKINRIEKKTDGGYKGYADTKSALYNLN
;
A
#
# COMPACT_ATOMS: atom_id res chain seq x y z
N ARG A 1 -14.82 -8.01 -8.34
CA ARG A 1 -14.31 -7.01 -7.38
C ARG A 1 -14.38 -5.65 -8.06
N MET A 2 -14.86 -4.64 -7.36
CA MET A 2 -14.98 -3.28 -7.90
C MET A 2 -13.61 -2.59 -7.90
N PRO A 3 -13.32 -1.72 -8.88
CA PRO A 3 -12.20 -0.79 -8.79
C PRO A 3 -12.28 0.02 -7.50
N LEU A 4 -11.14 0.39 -6.93
CA LEU A 4 -11.09 1.25 -5.75
C LEU A 4 -11.26 2.72 -6.17
N TYR A 5 -12.48 3.09 -6.52
CA TYR A 5 -12.82 4.48 -6.76
C TYR A 5 -12.70 5.33 -5.48
N ASN A 6 -12.70 6.63 -5.66
CA ASN A 6 -12.51 7.59 -4.58
C ASN A 6 -13.48 7.38 -3.40
N GLU A 7 -14.72 6.99 -3.65
CA GLU A 7 -15.73 6.71 -2.63
C GLU A 7 -15.36 5.56 -1.68
N ILE A 8 -14.47 4.68 -2.13
CA ILE A 8 -13.99 3.54 -1.32
C ILE A 8 -12.61 3.83 -0.74
N ALA A 9 -11.77 4.53 -1.48
CA ALA A 9 -10.37 4.78 -1.13
C ALA A 9 -10.19 5.98 -0.21
N ASN A 10 -11.03 7.02 -0.38
CA ASN A 10 -10.99 8.23 0.43
C ASN A 10 -11.81 8.04 1.71
N VAL A 11 -11.21 7.42 2.72
CA VAL A 11 -11.84 7.19 4.01
C VAL A 11 -11.62 8.40 4.93
N PRO A 12 -12.64 8.82 5.71
CA PRO A 12 -12.49 9.92 6.65
C PRO A 12 -11.39 9.66 7.69
N LEU A 13 -10.56 10.66 7.94
CA LEU A 13 -9.57 10.64 9.00
C LEU A 13 -9.83 11.81 9.95
N PHE A 14 -10.12 11.50 11.21
CA PHE A 14 -10.30 12.47 12.29
C PHE A 14 -9.16 12.31 13.29
N PHE A 15 -8.60 13.44 13.69
CA PHE A 15 -7.49 13.49 14.63
C PHE A 15 -7.81 14.44 15.78
N TYR A 16 -7.60 13.98 16.99
CA TYR A 16 -7.69 14.81 18.20
C TYR A 16 -6.51 14.53 19.12
N HIS A 17 -5.88 15.60 19.60
CA HIS A 17 -4.87 15.53 20.65
C HIS A 17 -4.92 16.80 21.52
N PRO A 18 -4.81 16.69 22.87
CA PRO A 18 -4.91 17.83 23.77
C PRO A 18 -3.94 18.98 23.48
N ASP A 19 -2.72 18.66 23.06
CA ASP A 19 -1.68 19.66 22.78
C ASP A 19 -1.92 20.44 21.48
N TYR A 20 -2.81 19.93 20.62
CA TYR A 20 -3.13 20.53 19.32
C TYR A 20 -4.51 21.19 19.29
N LYS A 21 -5.03 21.59 20.45
CA LYS A 21 -6.36 22.25 20.56
C LYS A 21 -6.52 23.50 19.69
N LYS A 22 -5.44 24.20 19.38
CA LYS A 22 -5.48 25.38 18.51
C LYS A 22 -5.99 25.09 17.08
N TYR A 23 -5.93 23.83 16.64
CA TYR A 23 -6.43 23.39 15.33
C TYR A 23 -7.80 22.72 15.40
N GLN A 24 -8.46 22.76 16.56
CA GLN A 24 -9.76 22.12 16.73
C GLN A 24 -10.81 22.72 15.78
N GLY A 25 -11.51 21.82 15.07
CA GLY A 25 -12.53 22.22 14.09
C GLY A 25 -11.99 22.61 12.72
N GLU A 26 -10.66 22.56 12.52
CA GLU A 26 -10.06 22.82 11.23
C GLU A 26 -10.07 21.57 10.34
N GLN A 27 -10.16 21.81 9.04
CA GLN A 27 -10.04 20.77 8.01
C GLN A 27 -8.75 20.99 7.22
N ARG A 28 -8.13 19.90 6.79
CA ARG A 28 -6.94 19.91 5.95
C ARG A 28 -7.18 19.10 4.69
N ASP A 29 -6.93 19.69 3.55
CA ASP A 29 -6.97 19.04 2.23
C ASP A 29 -5.60 18.51 1.85
N VAL A 30 -5.14 17.52 2.62
CA VAL A 30 -3.84 16.87 2.38
C VAL A 30 -4.09 15.40 2.12
N VAL A 31 -3.47 14.88 1.07
CA VAL A 31 -3.48 13.44 0.79
C VAL A 31 -2.70 12.71 1.86
N THR A 32 -3.36 11.80 2.57
CA THR A 32 -2.79 11.01 3.67
C THR A 32 -2.95 9.52 3.41
N GLN A 33 -2.16 8.70 4.07
CA GLN A 33 -2.19 7.25 3.94
C GLN A 33 -2.11 6.59 5.32
N ASN A 34 -2.58 5.35 5.43
CA ASN A 34 -2.47 4.58 6.68
C ASN A 34 -1.03 4.42 7.17
N ILE A 35 -0.04 4.43 6.26
CA ILE A 35 1.39 4.36 6.63
C ILE A 35 1.86 5.61 7.39
N ASP A 36 1.12 6.72 7.34
CA ASP A 36 1.42 7.97 8.02
C ASP A 36 1.06 7.94 9.52
N LEU A 37 0.23 6.98 9.93
CA LEU A 37 -0.23 6.87 11.32
C LEU A 37 0.91 6.52 12.27
N MET A 38 1.74 5.53 11.93
CA MET A 38 2.84 5.10 12.78
C MET A 38 3.86 6.22 13.03
N PRO A 39 4.42 6.91 12.01
CA PRO A 39 5.32 8.03 12.25
C PRO A 39 4.67 9.18 13.01
N THR A 40 3.36 9.39 12.85
CA THR A 40 2.58 10.36 13.63
C THR A 40 2.62 10.02 15.12
N PHE A 41 2.30 8.78 15.48
CA PHE A 41 2.35 8.35 16.89
C PHE A 41 3.75 8.43 17.47
N LEU A 42 4.78 8.04 16.72
CA LEU A 42 6.17 8.17 17.18
C LEU A 42 6.53 9.63 17.46
N SER A 43 6.15 10.56 16.55
CA SER A 43 6.38 12.00 16.73
C SER A 43 5.65 12.53 17.96
N MET A 44 4.38 12.13 18.17
CA MET A 44 3.59 12.54 19.34
C MET A 44 4.22 12.11 20.66
N HIS A 45 4.90 11.00 20.67
CA HIS A 45 5.58 10.47 21.85
C HIS A 45 7.07 10.87 21.93
N GLY A 46 7.53 11.79 21.09
CA GLY A 46 8.89 12.28 21.08
C GLY A 46 9.95 11.27 20.63
N HIS A 47 9.52 10.23 19.91
CA HIS A 47 10.42 9.23 19.36
C HIS A 47 10.87 9.58 17.94
N SER A 48 12.11 9.20 17.62
CA SER A 48 12.61 9.32 16.26
C SER A 48 11.91 8.33 15.32
N ILE A 49 11.63 8.79 14.11
CA ILE A 49 11.06 7.94 13.07
C ILE A 49 12.18 7.10 12.46
N PRO A 50 12.07 5.76 12.45
CA PRO A 50 13.06 4.89 11.81
C PRO A 50 13.22 5.20 10.33
N LYS A 51 14.44 5.09 9.81
CA LYS A 51 14.76 5.42 8.40
C LYS A 51 14.00 4.60 7.36
N GLU A 52 13.59 3.38 7.72
CA GLU A 52 12.82 2.48 6.87
C GLU A 52 11.33 2.82 6.78
N VAL A 53 10.86 3.79 7.58
CA VAL A 53 9.47 4.26 7.55
C VAL A 53 9.31 5.27 6.44
N THR A 54 8.46 4.96 5.48
CA THR A 54 8.20 5.80 4.31
C THR A 54 7.03 6.76 4.50
N GLY A 55 6.18 6.52 5.51
CA GLY A 55 5.09 7.42 5.89
C GLY A 55 5.62 8.70 6.54
N LYS A 56 4.78 9.73 6.60
CA LYS A 56 5.07 11.05 7.16
C LYS A 56 4.22 11.32 8.38
N SER A 57 4.77 12.06 9.33
CA SER A 57 3.99 12.49 10.49
C SER A 57 2.91 13.49 10.08
N LEU A 58 1.65 13.20 10.42
CA LEU A 58 0.52 14.10 10.15
C LEU A 58 0.64 15.43 10.93
N ILE A 59 1.42 15.45 12.00
CA ILE A 59 1.70 16.68 12.77
C ILE A 59 2.35 17.76 11.89
N GLU A 60 3.19 17.33 10.94
CA GLU A 60 3.85 18.25 10.02
C GLU A 60 2.88 19.08 9.16
N PHE A 61 1.67 18.54 8.96
CA PHE A 61 0.62 19.19 8.16
C PHE A 61 -0.27 20.13 8.97
N LEU A 62 -0.16 20.13 10.30
CA LEU A 62 -0.94 21.03 11.15
C LEU A 62 -0.47 22.47 11.05
N ASP A 63 0.84 22.70 11.04
CA ASP A 63 1.45 24.02 11.04
C ASP A 63 1.77 24.59 9.64
N LYS A 64 1.75 23.74 8.62
CA LYS A 64 2.09 24.17 7.26
C LYS A 64 0.84 24.37 6.42
N ASP A 65 0.77 25.50 5.73
CA ASP A 65 -0.16 25.67 4.62
C ASP A 65 0.05 24.53 3.63
N SER A 66 -1.02 23.82 3.30
CA SER A 66 -1.04 22.57 2.57
C SER A 66 -0.71 22.68 1.07
N SER A 67 0.13 23.64 0.68
CA SER A 67 0.57 23.81 -0.72
C SER A 67 1.47 22.69 -1.24
N GLN A 68 1.95 21.82 -0.36
CA GLN A 68 2.80 20.70 -0.78
C GLN A 68 1.93 19.54 -1.24
N LYS A 69 1.90 19.28 -2.55
CA LYS A 69 1.23 18.13 -3.13
C LYS A 69 1.92 16.83 -2.69
N TYR A 70 1.15 15.94 -2.13
CA TYR A 70 1.58 14.59 -1.78
C TYR A 70 0.84 13.59 -2.65
N SER A 71 1.47 12.45 -2.92
CA SER A 71 0.81 11.36 -3.64
C SER A 71 0.63 10.18 -2.72
N ALA A 72 -0.51 9.52 -2.82
CA ALA A 72 -0.84 8.28 -2.11
C ALA A 72 -0.91 7.11 -3.07
N LEU A 73 -0.38 5.98 -2.62
CA LEU A 73 -0.53 4.69 -3.29
C LEU A 73 -1.59 3.88 -2.56
N TYR A 74 -2.51 3.29 -3.33
CA TYR A 74 -3.52 2.41 -2.78
C TYR A 74 -3.89 1.29 -3.76
N GLY A 75 -4.44 0.21 -3.26
CA GLY A 75 -4.78 -0.92 -4.10
C GLY A 75 -5.10 -2.17 -3.31
N TYR A 76 -5.26 -3.27 -4.02
CA TYR A 76 -5.44 -4.59 -3.42
C TYR A 76 -4.16 -5.40 -3.54
N TRP A 77 -3.89 -6.20 -2.53
CA TRP A 77 -2.84 -7.19 -2.61
C TRP A 77 -3.07 -8.15 -3.80
N GLY A 78 -2.08 -8.23 -4.68
CA GLY A 78 -2.15 -9.00 -5.93
C GLY A 78 -3.13 -8.44 -6.96
N GLY A 79 -3.54 -7.17 -6.83
CA GLY A 79 -4.42 -6.45 -7.74
C GLY A 79 -3.75 -5.28 -8.45
N GLY A 80 -4.56 -4.39 -9.01
CA GLY A 80 -4.10 -3.11 -9.56
C GLY A 80 -3.54 -2.23 -8.45
N ILE A 81 -2.62 -1.35 -8.82
CA ILE A 81 -2.06 -0.32 -7.94
C ILE A 81 -2.48 1.03 -8.50
N ASN A 82 -2.97 1.88 -7.63
CA ASN A 82 -3.42 3.20 -7.98
C ASN A 82 -2.54 4.24 -7.31
N ILE A 83 -2.41 5.40 -7.94
CA ILE A 83 -1.76 6.56 -7.36
C ILE A 83 -2.70 7.76 -7.48
N THR A 84 -2.76 8.57 -6.43
CA THR A 84 -3.52 9.83 -6.44
C THR A 84 -2.69 10.97 -5.85
N ASP A 85 -2.93 12.18 -6.33
CA ASP A 85 -2.44 13.44 -5.76
C ASP A 85 -3.56 14.27 -5.11
N GLY A 86 -4.78 13.69 -5.02
CA GLY A 86 -5.97 14.34 -4.50
C GLY A 86 -6.83 15.04 -5.56
N GLU A 87 -6.25 15.38 -6.71
CA GLU A 87 -6.96 15.99 -7.85
C GLU A 87 -7.21 14.97 -8.95
N TYR A 88 -6.22 14.12 -9.19
CA TYR A 88 -6.28 13.03 -10.15
C TYR A 88 -5.99 11.70 -9.49
N THR A 89 -6.50 10.62 -10.06
CA THR A 89 -6.12 9.26 -9.71
C THR A 89 -5.82 8.45 -10.97
N TYR A 90 -4.68 7.77 -10.95
CA TYR A 90 -4.27 6.86 -12.02
C TYR A 90 -4.41 5.42 -11.55
N PHE A 91 -5.21 4.66 -12.26
CA PHE A 91 -5.40 3.23 -12.07
C PHE A 91 -4.42 2.48 -12.97
N HIS A 92 -3.48 1.79 -12.38
CA HIS A 92 -2.53 0.96 -13.10
C HIS A 92 -2.93 -0.51 -13.02
N TYR A 93 -3.29 -1.07 -14.15
CA TYR A 93 -3.54 -2.50 -14.32
C TYR A 93 -2.41 -3.09 -15.16
N PRO A 94 -1.67 -4.08 -14.63
CA PRO A 94 -0.64 -4.76 -15.41
C PRO A 94 -1.24 -5.38 -16.67
N GLU A 95 -0.51 -5.30 -17.77
CA GLU A 95 -0.87 -6.02 -18.98
C GLU A 95 -1.04 -7.52 -18.67
N ASN A 96 -2.06 -8.13 -19.26
CA ASN A 96 -2.38 -9.55 -19.03
C ASN A 96 -2.68 -9.89 -17.55
N PHE A 97 -3.26 -8.95 -16.80
CA PHE A 97 -3.60 -9.14 -15.39
C PHE A 97 -4.50 -10.35 -15.13
N SER A 98 -5.35 -10.72 -16.12
CA SER A 98 -6.23 -11.89 -16.07
C SER A 98 -5.55 -13.18 -16.53
N GLN A 99 -4.42 -13.09 -17.21
CA GLN A 99 -3.67 -14.26 -17.64
C GLN A 99 -2.79 -14.76 -16.51
N GLN A 100 -2.63 -16.06 -16.41
CA GLN A 100 -1.67 -16.67 -15.50
C GLN A 100 -0.28 -16.13 -15.84
N ASN A 101 0.24 -15.23 -15.01
CA ASN A 101 1.60 -14.76 -15.17
C ASN A 101 2.53 -15.78 -14.50
N PRO A 102 3.31 -16.58 -15.26
CA PRO A 102 4.17 -17.60 -14.69
C PRO A 102 5.29 -17.03 -13.82
N ASN A 103 5.51 -15.72 -13.88
CA ASN A 103 6.60 -15.02 -13.18
C ASN A 103 6.12 -14.26 -11.93
N ARG A 104 5.03 -14.68 -11.30
CA ARG A 104 4.63 -14.11 -10.02
C ARG A 104 5.46 -14.71 -8.90
N TYR A 105 6.06 -13.82 -8.10
CA TYR A 105 6.84 -14.21 -6.95
C TYR A 105 6.18 -13.73 -5.67
N GLN A 106 6.28 -14.53 -4.64
CA GLN A 106 6.02 -14.11 -3.27
C GLN A 106 7.38 -13.91 -2.58
N TYR A 107 7.52 -12.78 -1.88
CA TYR A 107 8.66 -12.49 -1.03
C TYR A 107 8.20 -12.52 0.43
N THR A 108 8.89 -13.24 1.28
CA THR A 108 8.46 -13.41 2.66
C THR A 108 9.64 -13.65 3.61
N LEU A 109 9.50 -13.16 4.84
CA LEU A 109 10.36 -13.54 5.97
C LEU A 109 9.82 -14.76 6.71
N MET A 110 8.55 -15.11 6.49
CA MET A 110 7.92 -16.30 7.05
C MET A 110 8.07 -17.48 6.10
N PRO A 111 8.53 -18.65 6.57
CA PRO A 111 8.68 -19.83 5.72
C PRO A 111 7.33 -20.55 5.49
N THR A 112 6.23 -19.86 5.61
CA THR A 112 4.87 -20.39 5.46
C THR A 112 3.92 -19.36 4.85
N HIS A 113 2.78 -19.83 4.33
CA HIS A 113 1.61 -18.98 4.14
C HIS A 113 0.99 -18.62 5.51
N MET A 114 0.14 -17.62 5.56
CA MET A 114 -0.52 -17.18 6.81
C MET A 114 -1.33 -18.30 7.51
N ARG A 115 -1.84 -19.28 6.76
CA ARG A 115 -2.75 -20.32 7.26
C ARG A 115 -2.32 -21.75 6.98
N GLN A 116 -1.23 -21.95 6.23
CA GLN A 116 -0.76 -23.27 5.80
C GLN A 116 0.73 -23.25 5.48
N PHE A 117 1.37 -24.40 5.50
CA PHE A 117 2.73 -24.55 5.01
C PHE A 117 2.81 -24.38 3.49
N PHE A 118 3.99 -24.02 3.00
CA PHE A 118 4.27 -24.07 1.58
C PHE A 118 4.20 -25.52 1.08
N SER A 119 3.70 -25.71 -0.13
CA SER A 119 3.74 -27.01 -0.79
C SER A 119 5.17 -27.37 -1.20
N LEU A 120 5.43 -28.65 -1.45
CA LEU A 120 6.73 -29.10 -1.96
C LEU A 120 7.08 -28.45 -3.30
N GLU A 121 6.10 -28.25 -4.16
CA GLU A 121 6.28 -27.56 -5.45
C GLU A 121 6.70 -26.11 -5.27
N GLU A 122 6.09 -25.38 -4.33
CA GLU A 122 6.48 -24.01 -3.98
C GLU A 122 7.90 -23.98 -3.42
N LEU A 123 8.23 -24.88 -2.50
CA LEU A 123 9.56 -24.95 -1.88
C LEU A 123 10.67 -25.31 -2.88
N GLN A 124 10.38 -26.11 -3.90
CA GLN A 124 11.34 -26.39 -4.98
C GLN A 124 11.73 -25.15 -5.79
N THR A 125 10.87 -24.14 -5.81
CA THR A 125 11.15 -22.84 -6.47
C THR A 125 11.80 -21.83 -5.54
N ALA A 126 11.96 -22.16 -4.26
CA ALA A 126 12.44 -21.24 -3.25
C ALA A 126 13.91 -20.87 -3.46
N SER A 127 14.19 -19.59 -3.31
CA SER A 127 15.56 -19.05 -3.32
C SER A 127 15.67 -17.89 -2.35
N LEU A 128 16.89 -17.63 -1.86
CA LEU A 128 17.14 -16.42 -1.08
C LEU A 128 17.30 -15.24 -2.05
N HIS A 129 16.57 -14.18 -1.78
CA HIS A 129 16.68 -12.90 -2.44
C HIS A 129 17.40 -11.91 -1.52
N LYS A 130 18.15 -10.98 -2.10
CA LYS A 130 18.78 -9.90 -1.35
C LYS A 130 17.75 -9.15 -0.50
N PRO A 131 18.17 -8.57 0.64
CA PRO A 131 17.27 -7.76 1.45
C PRO A 131 16.60 -6.64 0.66
N PHE A 132 15.39 -6.29 1.04
CA PHE A 132 14.80 -5.00 0.71
C PHE A 132 15.21 -3.97 1.77
N GLU A 133 15.12 -2.71 1.44
CA GLU A 133 15.49 -1.62 2.36
C GLU A 133 14.75 -1.72 3.71
N PHE A 134 13.47 -2.08 3.67
CA PHE A 134 12.63 -2.23 4.86
C PHE A 134 12.84 -3.54 5.64
N THR A 135 13.62 -4.49 5.13
CA THR A 135 13.88 -5.77 5.83
C THR A 135 15.12 -5.73 6.72
N LYS A 136 15.73 -4.56 6.92
CA LYS A 136 16.87 -4.35 7.85
C LYS A 136 18.02 -5.34 7.60
N ASP A 137 18.45 -5.43 6.35
CA ASP A 137 19.52 -6.32 5.87
C ASP A 137 19.24 -7.83 6.02
N VAL A 138 18.00 -8.20 6.37
CA VAL A 138 17.59 -9.62 6.41
C VAL A 138 17.18 -10.09 5.03
N PRO A 139 17.85 -11.13 4.47
CA PRO A 139 17.42 -11.73 3.20
C PRO A 139 16.00 -12.28 3.29
N VAL A 140 15.29 -12.21 2.17
CA VAL A 140 13.91 -12.71 2.09
C VAL A 140 13.85 -13.98 1.25
N LEU A 141 12.92 -14.85 1.59
CA LEU A 141 12.62 -16.02 0.78
C LEU A 141 11.79 -15.57 -0.43
N LYS A 142 12.27 -15.88 -1.64
CA LYS A 142 11.57 -15.68 -2.91
C LYS A 142 11.04 -17.02 -3.40
N ILE A 143 9.74 -17.12 -3.62
CA ILE A 143 9.07 -18.35 -4.05
C ILE A 143 8.17 -18.01 -5.25
N ASN A 144 8.11 -18.89 -6.24
CA ASN A 144 7.12 -18.78 -7.31
C ASN A 144 5.73 -19.03 -6.74
N ARG A 145 4.81 -18.13 -7.05
CA ARG A 145 3.40 -18.35 -6.69
C ARG A 145 2.79 -19.33 -7.68
N ILE A 146 2.51 -20.54 -7.21
CA ILE A 146 1.77 -21.54 -7.96
C ILE A 146 0.29 -21.26 -7.76
N GLU A 147 -0.38 -20.76 -8.80
CA GLU A 147 -1.83 -20.53 -8.73
C GLU A 147 -2.56 -21.87 -8.87
N LYS A 148 -3.30 -22.24 -7.84
CA LYS A 148 -4.25 -23.35 -7.94
C LYS A 148 -5.43 -22.91 -8.83
N LYS A 149 -5.87 -23.76 -9.76
CA LYS A 149 -7.02 -23.50 -10.67
C LYS A 149 -8.32 -23.09 -9.97
N THR A 150 -8.41 -23.29 -8.65
CA THR A 150 -9.56 -22.95 -7.79
C THR A 150 -9.54 -21.52 -7.27
N ASP A 151 -8.41 -20.83 -7.33
CA ASP A 151 -8.41 -19.41 -7.05
C ASP A 151 -9.20 -18.76 -8.18
N GLY A 152 -10.48 -18.49 -7.92
CA GLY A 152 -11.38 -17.81 -8.85
C GLY A 152 -10.72 -16.50 -9.28
N GLY A 153 -9.84 -16.62 -10.27
CA GLY A 153 -8.93 -15.58 -10.69
C GLY A 153 -9.66 -14.28 -10.89
N TYR A 154 -8.96 -13.21 -10.91
CA TYR A 154 -9.45 -11.84 -11.09
C TYR A 154 -10.20 -11.62 -12.42
N LYS A 155 -11.12 -12.55 -12.75
CA LYS A 155 -11.91 -12.54 -13.99
C LYS A 155 -12.62 -11.21 -14.22
N GLY A 156 -12.89 -10.45 -13.16
CA GLY A 156 -13.53 -9.14 -13.26
C GLY A 156 -12.65 -8.00 -13.78
N TYR A 157 -11.36 -8.25 -14.03
CA TYR A 157 -10.41 -7.25 -14.55
C TYR A 157 -9.87 -7.60 -15.94
N ALA A 158 -10.38 -8.66 -16.57
CA ALA A 158 -9.87 -9.14 -17.86
C ALA A 158 -9.84 -8.04 -18.94
N ASP A 159 -10.78 -7.12 -18.87
CA ASP A 159 -10.95 -6.03 -19.85
C ASP A 159 -10.59 -4.66 -19.28
N THR A 160 -10.02 -4.59 -18.06
CA THR A 160 -9.74 -3.31 -17.42
C THR A 160 -8.41 -2.76 -17.91
N LYS A 161 -8.46 -1.58 -18.51
CA LYS A 161 -7.28 -0.84 -18.97
C LYS A 161 -6.86 0.17 -17.90
N SER A 162 -5.57 0.48 -17.86
CA SER A 162 -5.07 1.59 -17.06
C SER A 162 -5.76 2.89 -17.49
N ALA A 163 -6.17 3.70 -16.53
CA ALA A 163 -6.96 4.90 -16.77
C ALA A 163 -6.62 6.01 -15.76
N LEU A 164 -6.73 7.25 -16.21
CA LEU A 164 -6.60 8.44 -15.39
C LEU A 164 -7.99 9.05 -15.21
N TYR A 165 -8.34 9.35 -13.97
CA TYR A 165 -9.58 10.00 -13.58
C TYR A 165 -9.30 11.34 -12.91
N ASN A 166 -10.12 12.34 -13.23
CA ASN A 166 -10.20 13.57 -12.46
C ASN A 166 -11.18 13.34 -11.30
N LEU A 167 -10.83 13.77 -10.10
CA LEU A 167 -11.63 13.58 -8.88
C LEU A 167 -12.56 14.76 -8.59
N ASN A 168 -12.47 15.86 -9.38
CA ASN A 168 -13.32 17.05 -9.29
C ASN A 168 -14.61 16.89 -10.07
#